data_b0ccb4d500614b4d1066a6dfeb452781
#
_entry.id   b0ccb4d500614b4d1066a6dfeb452781
#
_cell.length_a   1.000
_cell.length_b   1.000
_cell.length_c   1.000
_cell.angle_alpha   90.00
_cell.angle_beta   90.00
_cell.angle_gamma   90.00
#
_symmetry.space_group_name_H-M   'P 1'
#
loop_
_entity.id
_entity.type
_entity.pdbx_description
1 polymer ?
#
loop_
_entity_poly.entity_id
_entity_poly.type
_entity_poly.pdbx_seq_one_letter_code
_entity_poly.pdbx_strand_id
1 'polypeptide(L)'
;MKATLCTWLPAAARKQKGFDYMNKKNAVLSPLAGGKLGKVKEIWSRNSLYSTLFALVVMVLIQAVVQGLNNGSFFGMFGGLGRAWMNILRNNVYAGIIALGMCFIIISGGIDLSVGSMLCALGGALMYLLDEKAGPLAAIGITGAPAYAISVVVIILMGCLMGALNGGLIAYGKLPPFIATLGTMKIFRSVTQQMTKTFNPEVPAGFKQIASFKIGGQVILPIIYWILIVALMYVIFKKTAFGRQTIAIGSNEKAAKLSGINVPAVKLKIYALGGIMTAIGAIIYISRIGSMDFANAGSGYEMDAIAAVVVGGTSMAGGKGNVFGAFIGMLIIGVMNNILNTIGVPTFLCEAVKGLIIIFAVLLQKKDSN
;
A
#
# COMPACT_ATOMS: atom_id res chain seq x y z
N MET A 1 43.47 -29.60 32.90
CA MET A 1 44.77 -29.14 32.33
C MET A 1 44.69 -29.01 30.81
N LYS A 2 43.84 -28.16 30.24
CA LYS A 2 43.74 -27.86 28.79
C LYS A 2 43.24 -26.44 28.47
N ALA A 3 43.41 -25.49 29.39
CA ALA A 3 42.86 -24.13 29.22
C ALA A 3 43.89 -22.99 29.09
N THR A 4 45.18 -23.28 28.99
CA THR A 4 46.26 -22.28 29.12
C THR A 4 47.21 -22.14 27.91
N LEU A 5 46.84 -22.63 26.70
CA LEU A 5 47.75 -22.61 25.54
C LEU A 5 47.28 -21.66 24.39
N CYS A 6 46.31 -20.79 24.64
CA CYS A 6 45.74 -19.93 23.56
C CYS A 6 46.18 -18.45 23.59
N THR A 7 47.10 -18.04 24.45
CA THR A 7 47.43 -16.60 24.64
C THR A 7 48.62 -16.07 23.84
N TRP A 8 49.33 -16.87 23.06
CA TRP A 8 50.56 -16.48 22.37
C TRP A 8 50.51 -16.51 20.82
N LEU A 9 49.34 -16.38 20.22
CA LEU A 9 49.25 -16.28 18.76
C LEU A 9 48.99 -14.84 18.33
N PRO A 10 49.74 -14.30 17.31
CA PRO A 10 49.50 -12.95 16.75
C PRO A 10 48.05 -12.78 16.32
N ALA A 11 47.52 -11.53 16.43
CA ALA A 11 46.12 -11.19 16.15
C ALA A 11 45.63 -11.64 14.76
N ALA A 12 46.53 -11.68 13.76
CA ALA A 12 46.27 -12.19 12.40
C ALA A 12 45.95 -13.71 12.37
N ALA A 13 46.68 -14.51 13.16
CA ALA A 13 46.46 -15.97 13.22
C ALA A 13 45.19 -16.34 14.00
N ARG A 14 44.72 -15.49 14.92
CA ARG A 14 43.40 -15.67 15.57
C ARG A 14 42.24 -15.40 14.62
N LYS A 15 42.34 -14.38 13.76
CA LYS A 15 41.34 -14.10 12.72
C LYS A 15 41.24 -15.26 11.70
N GLN A 16 42.37 -15.81 11.29
CA GLN A 16 42.40 -16.88 10.30
C GLN A 16 41.83 -18.20 10.86
N LYS A 17 42.16 -18.58 12.12
CA LYS A 17 41.54 -19.74 12.77
C LYS A 17 40.04 -19.56 13.07
N GLY A 18 39.56 -18.34 13.37
CA GLY A 18 38.14 -18.05 13.51
C GLY A 18 37.39 -18.18 12.18
N PHE A 19 38.01 -17.73 11.07
CA PHE A 19 37.47 -17.88 9.73
C PHE A 19 37.40 -19.34 9.26
N ASP A 20 38.44 -20.12 9.55
CA ASP A 20 38.47 -21.57 9.24
C ASP A 20 37.50 -22.38 10.09
N TYR A 21 37.24 -21.98 11.35
CA TYR A 21 36.25 -22.60 12.20
C TYR A 21 34.81 -22.33 11.74
N MET A 22 34.55 -21.10 11.30
CA MET A 22 33.25 -20.72 10.69
C MET A 22 33.02 -21.43 9.34
N ASN A 23 34.06 -21.53 8.50
CA ASN A 23 33.98 -22.26 7.23
C ASN A 23 33.81 -23.78 7.44
N LYS A 24 34.46 -24.40 8.41
CA LYS A 24 34.24 -25.81 8.76
C LYS A 24 32.84 -26.06 9.31
N LYS A 25 32.29 -25.15 10.15
CA LYS A 25 30.92 -25.26 10.67
C LYS A 25 29.87 -25.14 9.55
N ASN A 26 30.12 -24.27 8.58
CA ASN A 26 29.26 -24.13 7.40
C ASN A 26 29.41 -25.33 6.41
N ALA A 27 30.58 -25.94 6.33
CA ALA A 27 30.82 -27.13 5.50
C ALA A 27 30.19 -28.41 6.08
N VAL A 28 30.04 -28.51 7.39
CA VAL A 28 29.40 -29.66 8.07
C VAL A 28 27.86 -29.59 8.01
N LEU A 29 27.30 -28.39 7.79
CA LEU A 29 25.83 -28.19 7.59
C LEU A 29 25.38 -28.30 6.13
N SER A 30 26.31 -28.54 5.19
CA SER A 30 26.02 -28.59 3.73
C SER A 30 25.38 -29.89 3.19
N PRO A 31 25.37 -31.05 3.86
CA PRO A 31 24.77 -32.26 3.28
C PRO A 31 23.24 -32.30 3.34
N LEU A 32 22.58 -31.45 4.14
CA LEU A 32 21.11 -31.41 4.23
C LEU A 32 20.44 -30.42 3.28
N ALA A 33 21.22 -29.57 2.56
CA ALA A 33 20.71 -28.56 1.64
C ALA A 33 20.51 -29.06 0.18
N GLY A 34 20.89 -30.31 -0.13
CA GLY A 34 20.84 -30.87 -1.50
C GLY A 34 19.50 -31.49 -1.92
N GLY A 35 18.51 -31.56 -1.04
CA GLY A 35 17.19 -32.09 -1.37
C GLY A 35 16.29 -31.07 -2.09
N LYS A 36 15.23 -31.57 -2.78
CA LYS A 36 14.20 -30.72 -3.44
C LYS A 36 13.68 -29.63 -2.50
N LEU A 37 13.58 -29.88 -1.19
CA LEU A 37 13.20 -28.90 -0.15
C LEU A 37 14.23 -27.78 0.05
N GLY A 38 15.53 -28.06 -0.06
CA GLY A 38 16.59 -27.04 0.05
C GLY A 38 16.56 -26.07 -1.13
N LYS A 39 16.35 -26.56 -2.36
CA LYS A 39 16.19 -25.74 -3.55
C LYS A 39 14.92 -24.87 -3.48
N VAL A 40 13.82 -25.41 -2.97
CA VAL A 40 12.58 -24.65 -2.77
C VAL A 40 12.80 -23.54 -1.74
N LYS A 41 13.48 -23.81 -0.61
CA LYS A 41 13.79 -22.81 0.41
C LYS A 41 14.70 -21.69 -0.12
N GLU A 42 15.67 -22.04 -0.98
CA GLU A 42 16.57 -21.07 -1.63
C GLU A 42 15.84 -20.20 -2.65
N ILE A 43 14.93 -20.77 -3.46
CA ILE A 43 14.08 -20.01 -4.38
C ILE A 43 13.13 -19.06 -3.62
N TRP A 44 12.58 -19.51 -2.50
CA TRP A 44 11.70 -18.70 -1.64
C TRP A 44 12.44 -17.55 -0.96
N SER A 45 13.66 -17.78 -0.48
CA SER A 45 14.48 -16.73 0.15
C SER A 45 14.99 -15.68 -0.85
N ARG A 46 15.14 -16.05 -2.12
CA ARG A 46 15.63 -15.16 -3.19
C ARG A 46 14.59 -14.17 -3.72
N ASN A 47 13.28 -14.44 -3.58
CA ASN A 47 12.27 -13.61 -4.19
C ASN A 47 11.00 -13.56 -3.34
N SER A 48 10.83 -12.46 -2.56
CA SER A 48 9.67 -12.25 -1.67
C SER A 48 8.32 -12.36 -2.38
N LEU A 49 8.25 -12.20 -3.71
CA LEU A 49 7.02 -12.36 -4.48
C LEU A 49 6.46 -13.79 -4.43
N TYR A 50 7.32 -14.83 -4.39
CA TYR A 50 6.82 -16.21 -4.33
C TYR A 50 6.13 -16.52 -3.00
N SER A 51 6.67 -16.00 -1.90
CA SER A 51 6.04 -16.15 -0.58
C SER A 51 4.69 -15.42 -0.51
N THR A 52 4.60 -14.23 -1.08
CA THR A 52 3.36 -13.44 -1.14
C THR A 52 2.31 -14.11 -2.03
N LEU A 53 2.71 -14.64 -3.21
CA LEU A 53 1.82 -15.40 -4.07
C LEU A 53 1.30 -16.68 -3.40
N PHE A 54 2.17 -17.39 -2.70
CA PHE A 54 1.76 -18.58 -1.95
C PHE A 54 0.76 -18.22 -0.84
N ALA A 55 1.02 -17.14 -0.10
CA ALA A 55 0.09 -16.64 0.91
C ALA A 55 -1.28 -16.29 0.29
N LEU A 56 -1.30 -15.66 -0.89
CA LEU A 56 -2.56 -15.38 -1.61
C LEU A 56 -3.29 -16.68 -1.96
N VAL A 57 -2.58 -17.68 -2.52
CA VAL A 57 -3.19 -18.98 -2.87
C VAL A 57 -3.78 -19.66 -1.63
N VAL A 58 -3.06 -19.68 -0.51
CA VAL A 58 -3.57 -20.24 0.75
C VAL A 58 -4.81 -19.50 1.22
N MET A 59 -4.82 -18.16 1.18
CA MET A 59 -5.99 -17.36 1.55
C MET A 59 -7.20 -17.61 0.65
N VAL A 60 -6.98 -17.79 -0.65
CA VAL A 60 -8.05 -18.14 -1.62
C VAL A 60 -8.62 -19.52 -1.32
N LEU A 61 -7.78 -20.49 -0.95
CA LEU A 61 -8.24 -21.82 -0.55
C LEU A 61 -9.07 -21.75 0.74
N ILE A 62 -8.62 -21.01 1.75
CA ILE A 62 -9.38 -20.78 2.98
C ILE A 62 -10.72 -20.13 2.66
N GLN A 63 -10.74 -19.09 1.80
CA GLN A 63 -11.97 -18.43 1.37
C GLN A 63 -12.94 -19.43 0.71
N ALA A 64 -12.45 -20.29 -0.19
CA ALA A 64 -13.26 -21.29 -0.84
C ALA A 64 -13.90 -22.26 0.16
N VAL A 65 -13.12 -22.75 1.13
CA VAL A 65 -13.60 -23.64 2.21
C VAL A 65 -14.67 -22.95 3.06
N VAL A 66 -14.41 -21.73 3.53
CA VAL A 66 -15.37 -20.94 4.33
C VAL A 66 -16.67 -20.73 3.56
N GLN A 67 -16.59 -20.42 2.27
CA GLN A 67 -17.77 -20.23 1.42
C GLN A 67 -18.54 -21.53 1.19
N GLY A 68 -17.84 -22.67 1.07
CA GLY A 68 -18.44 -23.99 0.99
C GLY A 68 -19.20 -24.37 2.24
N LEU A 69 -18.60 -24.14 3.40
CA LEU A 69 -19.23 -24.40 4.71
C LEU A 69 -20.47 -23.53 4.91
N ASN A 70 -20.42 -22.26 4.53
CA ASN A 70 -21.54 -21.33 4.69
C ASN A 70 -22.71 -21.66 3.72
N ASN A 71 -22.42 -22.21 2.53
CA ASN A 71 -23.43 -22.61 1.54
C ASN A 71 -23.93 -24.05 1.72
N GLY A 72 -23.42 -24.79 2.71
CA GLY A 72 -23.85 -26.16 3.01
C GLY A 72 -23.55 -27.19 1.90
N SER A 73 -22.69 -26.90 0.95
CA SER A 73 -22.41 -27.78 -0.20
C SER A 73 -20.95 -27.68 -0.66
N PHE A 74 -20.34 -28.83 -0.90
CA PHE A 74 -18.98 -28.89 -1.48
C PHE A 74 -18.89 -28.18 -2.84
N PHE A 75 -19.90 -28.33 -3.70
CA PHE A 75 -19.97 -27.61 -4.98
C PHE A 75 -20.28 -26.11 -4.81
N GLY A 76 -20.86 -25.69 -3.69
CA GLY A 76 -21.07 -24.30 -3.30
C GLY A 76 -19.77 -23.53 -3.08
N MET A 77 -18.62 -24.22 -2.90
CA MET A 77 -17.29 -23.60 -2.82
C MET A 77 -16.99 -22.75 -4.06
N PHE A 78 -17.37 -23.21 -5.24
CA PHE A 78 -17.06 -22.53 -6.50
C PHE A 78 -18.18 -21.61 -6.99
N GLY A 79 -19.45 -21.90 -6.65
CA GLY A 79 -20.61 -21.18 -7.17
C GLY A 79 -20.72 -19.70 -6.78
N GLY A 80 -20.13 -19.30 -5.66
CA GLY A 80 -20.09 -17.92 -5.17
C GLY A 80 -18.75 -17.22 -5.35
N LEU A 81 -17.69 -17.97 -5.65
CA LEU A 81 -16.31 -17.47 -5.66
C LEU A 81 -16.11 -16.32 -6.66
N GLY A 82 -16.65 -16.43 -7.86
CA GLY A 82 -16.54 -15.38 -8.88
C GLY A 82 -17.19 -14.07 -8.45
N ARG A 83 -18.36 -14.11 -7.80
CA ARG A 83 -19.02 -12.91 -7.25
C ARG A 83 -18.25 -12.33 -6.07
N ALA A 84 -17.73 -13.17 -5.17
CA ALA A 84 -16.89 -12.75 -4.06
C ALA A 84 -15.61 -12.06 -4.56
N TRP A 85 -14.93 -12.63 -5.54
CA TRP A 85 -13.74 -12.05 -6.14
C TRP A 85 -14.03 -10.72 -6.84
N MET A 86 -15.11 -10.61 -7.58
CA MET A 86 -15.52 -9.36 -8.20
C MET A 86 -15.80 -8.28 -7.14
N ASN A 87 -16.41 -8.65 -6.00
CA ASN A 87 -16.61 -7.73 -4.89
C ASN A 87 -15.30 -7.33 -4.20
N ILE A 88 -14.39 -8.28 -3.97
CA ILE A 88 -13.07 -8.01 -3.40
C ILE A 88 -12.31 -7.03 -4.27
N LEU A 89 -12.20 -7.31 -5.57
CA LEU A 89 -11.51 -6.44 -6.51
C LEU A 89 -12.10 -5.03 -6.50
N ARG A 90 -13.43 -4.88 -6.64
CA ARG A 90 -14.11 -3.57 -6.68
C ARG A 90 -13.98 -2.78 -5.39
N ASN A 91 -14.05 -3.44 -4.23
CA ASN A 91 -14.04 -2.76 -2.94
C ASN A 91 -12.65 -2.28 -2.53
N ASN A 92 -11.61 -2.93 -3.05
CA ASN A 92 -10.22 -2.64 -2.67
C ASN A 92 -9.48 -1.76 -3.69
N VAL A 93 -10.11 -1.31 -4.78
CA VAL A 93 -9.46 -0.49 -5.81
C VAL A 93 -8.82 0.77 -5.23
N TYR A 94 -9.58 1.57 -4.48
CA TYR A 94 -9.10 2.84 -3.97
C TYR A 94 -8.00 2.67 -2.92
N ALA A 95 -8.17 1.76 -1.96
CA ALA A 95 -7.12 1.43 -1.01
C ALA A 95 -5.89 0.81 -1.69
N GLY A 96 -6.11 -0.01 -2.72
CA GLY A 96 -5.04 -0.61 -3.53
C GLY A 96 -4.23 0.41 -4.32
N ILE A 97 -4.87 1.45 -4.87
CA ILE A 97 -4.15 2.54 -5.55
C ILE A 97 -3.35 3.36 -4.54
N ILE A 98 -3.91 3.66 -3.36
CA ILE A 98 -3.19 4.32 -2.27
C ILE A 98 -1.97 3.49 -1.83
N ALA A 99 -2.12 2.16 -1.72
CA ALA A 99 -1.03 1.26 -1.37
C ALA A 99 0.14 1.31 -2.37
N LEU A 100 -0.10 1.57 -3.66
CA LEU A 100 0.97 1.76 -4.64
C LEU A 100 1.80 3.01 -4.34
N GLY A 101 1.18 4.12 -3.97
CA GLY A 101 1.87 5.32 -3.51
C GLY A 101 2.62 5.07 -2.19
N MET A 102 1.97 4.42 -1.22
CA MET A 102 2.56 4.03 0.05
C MET A 102 3.79 3.12 -0.13
N CYS A 103 3.80 2.26 -1.15
CA CYS A 103 4.94 1.40 -1.47
C CYS A 103 6.22 2.21 -1.74
N PHE A 104 6.15 3.29 -2.52
CA PHE A 104 7.31 4.17 -2.75
C PHE A 104 7.74 4.89 -1.47
N ILE A 105 6.79 5.35 -0.67
CA ILE A 105 7.05 6.01 0.60
C ILE A 105 7.79 5.06 1.56
N ILE A 106 7.30 3.84 1.76
CA ILE A 106 7.93 2.84 2.63
C ILE A 106 9.29 2.41 2.10
N ILE A 107 9.44 2.17 0.79
CA ILE A 107 10.74 1.84 0.18
C ILE A 107 11.76 2.96 0.44
N SER A 108 11.35 4.23 0.47
CA SER A 108 12.24 5.36 0.79
C SER A 108 12.58 5.50 2.29
N GLY A 109 12.04 4.63 3.15
CA GLY A 109 12.20 4.68 4.60
C GLY A 109 11.23 5.65 5.29
N GLY A 110 10.17 6.08 4.60
CA GLY A 110 9.11 6.94 5.13
C GLY A 110 7.84 6.18 5.49
N ILE A 111 6.88 6.91 6.05
CA ILE A 111 5.51 6.45 6.28
C ILE A 111 4.56 7.65 6.09
N ASP A 112 3.33 7.41 5.62
CA ASP A 112 2.32 8.47 5.49
C ASP A 112 0.99 8.01 6.10
N LEU A 113 0.70 8.54 7.28
CA LEU A 113 -0.55 8.26 7.98
C LEU A 113 -1.71 9.17 7.54
N SER A 114 -1.44 10.18 6.71
CA SER A 114 -2.45 11.16 6.32
C SER A 114 -3.33 10.72 5.15
N VAL A 115 -2.96 9.64 4.43
CA VAL A 115 -3.61 9.23 3.16
C VAL A 115 -5.13 9.01 3.31
N GLY A 116 -5.60 8.45 4.43
CA GLY A 116 -7.04 8.27 4.67
C GLY A 116 -7.78 9.59 4.86
N SER A 117 -7.22 10.53 5.63
CA SER A 117 -7.75 11.88 5.81
C SER A 117 -7.63 12.71 4.54
N MET A 118 -6.54 12.52 3.78
CA MET A 118 -6.33 13.15 2.48
C MET A 118 -7.38 12.69 1.46
N LEU A 119 -7.71 11.38 1.43
CA LEU A 119 -8.79 10.85 0.58
C LEU A 119 -10.12 11.53 0.93
N CYS A 120 -10.43 11.68 2.21
CA CYS A 120 -11.65 12.35 2.67
C CYS A 120 -11.69 13.82 2.23
N ALA A 121 -10.60 14.55 2.39
CA ALA A 121 -10.48 15.96 1.97
C ALA A 121 -10.65 16.12 0.45
N LEU A 122 -9.96 15.29 -0.31
CA LEU A 122 -10.02 15.30 -1.78
C LEU A 122 -11.39 14.88 -2.31
N GLY A 123 -12.02 13.88 -1.67
CA GLY A 123 -13.37 13.47 -2.01
C GLY A 123 -14.42 14.54 -1.71
N GLY A 124 -14.31 15.21 -0.56
CA GLY A 124 -15.17 16.34 -0.20
C GLY A 124 -15.01 17.52 -1.18
N ALA A 125 -13.77 17.89 -1.49
CA ALA A 125 -13.48 18.93 -2.49
C ALA A 125 -14.02 18.54 -3.88
N LEU A 126 -13.87 17.27 -4.28
CA LEU A 126 -14.41 16.78 -5.55
C LEU A 126 -15.94 16.91 -5.60
N MET A 127 -16.62 16.46 -4.57
CA MET A 127 -18.09 16.55 -4.49
C MET A 127 -18.55 18.02 -4.52
N TYR A 128 -17.82 18.93 -3.87
CA TYR A 128 -18.10 20.37 -3.91
C TYR A 128 -17.94 20.96 -5.30
N LEU A 129 -16.89 20.58 -6.04
CA LEU A 129 -16.68 21.04 -7.42
C LEU A 129 -17.73 20.49 -8.39
N LEU A 130 -18.22 19.27 -8.14
CA LEU A 130 -19.18 18.58 -9.01
C LEU A 130 -20.64 18.99 -8.77
N ASP A 131 -20.95 19.65 -7.65
CA ASP A 131 -22.33 20.00 -7.31
C ASP A 131 -22.89 21.00 -8.31
N GLU A 132 -23.89 20.57 -9.11
CA GLU A 132 -24.51 21.38 -10.15
C GLU A 132 -25.50 22.42 -9.59
N LYS A 133 -25.83 22.36 -8.29
CA LYS A 133 -26.77 23.30 -7.65
C LYS A 133 -26.05 24.42 -6.90
N ALA A 134 -25.04 24.08 -6.12
CA ALA A 134 -24.36 25.00 -5.19
C ALA A 134 -22.83 25.01 -5.39
N GLY A 135 -22.31 24.26 -6.35
CA GLY A 135 -20.86 24.16 -6.59
C GLY A 135 -20.28 25.39 -7.28
N PRO A 136 -18.98 25.65 -7.08
CA PRO A 136 -18.31 26.82 -7.65
C PRO A 136 -18.23 26.80 -9.18
N LEU A 137 -18.15 25.62 -9.81
CA LEU A 137 -18.16 25.50 -11.25
C LEU A 137 -19.54 25.80 -11.84
N ALA A 138 -20.61 25.34 -11.19
CA ALA A 138 -21.98 25.67 -11.58
C ALA A 138 -22.27 27.16 -11.46
N ALA A 139 -21.75 27.83 -10.42
CA ALA A 139 -21.91 29.27 -10.22
C ALA A 139 -21.33 30.12 -11.38
N ILE A 140 -20.33 29.60 -12.10
CA ILE A 140 -19.73 30.23 -13.30
C ILE A 140 -20.23 29.62 -14.61
N GLY A 141 -21.33 28.85 -14.55
CA GLY A 141 -21.98 28.27 -15.73
C GLY A 141 -21.29 27.03 -16.31
N ILE A 142 -20.33 26.43 -15.63
CA ILE A 142 -19.63 25.22 -16.08
C ILE A 142 -20.27 24.00 -15.43
N THR A 143 -20.96 23.16 -16.22
CA THR A 143 -21.65 21.95 -15.79
C THR A 143 -21.34 20.78 -16.72
N GLY A 144 -21.73 19.54 -16.34
CA GLY A 144 -21.56 18.34 -17.14
C GLY A 144 -20.11 17.95 -17.40
N ALA A 145 -19.79 17.42 -18.58
CA ALA A 145 -18.48 16.87 -18.91
C ALA A 145 -17.29 17.84 -18.72
N PRO A 146 -17.37 19.14 -19.06
CA PRO A 146 -16.31 20.10 -18.76
C PRO A 146 -16.05 20.25 -17.26
N ALA A 147 -17.12 20.31 -16.44
CA ALA A 147 -16.99 20.37 -14.98
C ALA A 147 -16.29 19.11 -14.43
N TYR A 148 -16.63 17.94 -14.97
CA TYR A 148 -15.99 16.66 -14.56
C TYR A 148 -14.49 16.66 -14.86
N ALA A 149 -14.09 17.09 -16.06
CA ALA A 149 -12.69 17.14 -16.46
C ALA A 149 -11.89 18.13 -15.60
N ILE A 150 -12.41 19.32 -15.37
CA ILE A 150 -11.78 20.34 -14.54
C ILE A 150 -11.65 19.83 -13.10
N SER A 151 -12.72 19.26 -12.52
CA SER A 151 -12.71 18.73 -11.16
C SER A 151 -11.65 17.64 -10.99
N VAL A 152 -11.53 16.69 -11.93
CA VAL A 152 -10.51 15.64 -11.91
C VAL A 152 -9.10 16.23 -11.87
N VAL A 153 -8.82 17.21 -12.76
CA VAL A 153 -7.49 17.86 -12.81
C VAL A 153 -7.20 18.60 -11.50
N VAL A 154 -8.17 19.37 -11.00
CA VAL A 154 -8.02 20.14 -9.74
C VAL A 154 -7.74 19.19 -8.57
N ILE A 155 -8.45 18.07 -8.47
CA ILE A 155 -8.27 17.11 -7.39
C ILE A 155 -6.92 16.40 -7.47
N ILE A 156 -6.43 16.06 -8.67
CA ILE A 156 -5.09 15.50 -8.83
C ILE A 156 -4.02 16.51 -8.42
N LEU A 157 -4.15 17.77 -8.81
CA LEU A 157 -3.23 18.84 -8.41
C LEU A 157 -3.29 19.08 -6.90
N MET A 158 -4.48 19.11 -6.31
CA MET A 158 -4.66 19.25 -4.86
C MET A 158 -4.02 18.10 -4.10
N GLY A 159 -4.20 16.84 -4.55
CA GLY A 159 -3.54 15.68 -3.97
C GLY A 159 -2.01 15.74 -4.08
N CYS A 160 -1.50 16.18 -5.24
CA CYS A 160 -0.07 16.42 -5.44
C CYS A 160 0.47 17.46 -4.44
N LEU A 161 -0.24 18.56 -4.23
CA LEU A 161 0.14 19.62 -3.29
C LEU A 161 0.07 19.15 -1.84
N MET A 162 -0.97 18.42 -1.44
CA MET A 162 -1.08 17.87 -0.08
C MET A 162 0.02 16.85 0.21
N GLY A 163 0.34 15.97 -0.75
CA GLY A 163 1.47 15.06 -0.65
C GLY A 163 2.81 15.80 -0.63
N ALA A 164 2.98 16.84 -1.49
CA ALA A 164 4.17 17.67 -1.50
C ALA A 164 4.34 18.45 -0.19
N LEU A 165 3.26 18.87 0.48
CA LEU A 165 3.31 19.46 1.81
C LEU A 165 3.94 18.50 2.81
N ASN A 166 3.47 17.24 2.86
CA ASN A 166 4.08 16.20 3.71
C ASN A 166 5.55 15.99 3.37
N GLY A 167 5.85 15.83 2.08
CA GLY A 167 7.22 15.67 1.59
C GLY A 167 8.11 16.85 1.94
N GLY A 168 7.59 18.07 1.87
CA GLY A 168 8.28 19.30 2.24
C GLY A 168 8.60 19.37 3.74
N LEU A 169 7.64 19.08 4.61
CA LEU A 169 7.82 19.04 6.05
C LEU A 169 8.88 17.99 6.45
N ILE A 170 8.90 16.85 5.78
CA ILE A 170 9.84 15.76 6.06
C ILE A 170 11.24 16.07 5.48
N ALA A 171 11.30 16.47 4.20
CA ALA A 171 12.56 16.60 3.49
C ALA A 171 13.32 17.89 3.81
N TYR A 172 12.62 19.01 3.93
CA TYR A 172 13.21 20.33 4.19
C TYR A 172 12.99 20.75 5.65
N GLY A 173 11.82 20.47 6.23
CA GLY A 173 11.56 20.72 7.66
C GLY A 173 12.24 19.73 8.59
N LYS A 174 12.83 18.65 8.06
CA LYS A 174 13.53 17.59 8.83
C LYS A 174 12.67 16.94 9.91
N LEU A 175 11.36 17.00 9.76
CA LEU A 175 10.44 16.35 10.69
C LEU A 175 10.46 14.83 10.48
N PRO A 176 10.37 14.03 11.56
CA PRO A 176 10.15 12.59 11.44
C PRO A 176 8.86 12.33 10.63
N PRO A 177 8.87 11.40 9.65
CA PRO A 177 7.71 11.13 8.79
C PRO A 177 6.43 10.86 9.57
N PHE A 178 6.51 10.07 10.64
CA PHE A 178 5.37 9.76 11.50
C PHE A 178 4.73 11.00 12.11
N ILE A 179 5.55 11.94 12.65
CA ILE A 179 5.05 13.16 13.30
C ILE A 179 4.42 14.10 12.27
N ALA A 180 5.08 14.31 11.14
CA ALA A 180 4.59 15.19 10.09
C ALA A 180 3.23 14.71 9.55
N THR A 181 3.14 13.42 9.19
CA THR A 181 1.92 12.86 8.58
C THR A 181 0.78 12.63 9.58
N LEU A 182 1.09 12.36 10.86
CA LEU A 182 0.09 12.34 11.92
C LEU A 182 -0.51 13.73 12.14
N GLY A 183 0.32 14.78 12.14
CA GLY A 183 -0.12 16.16 12.24
C GLY A 183 -1.03 16.55 11.07
N THR A 184 -0.59 16.33 9.85
CA THR A 184 -1.39 16.64 8.64
C THR A 184 -2.65 15.77 8.53
N MET A 185 -2.63 14.52 8.99
CA MET A 185 -3.83 13.69 9.10
C MET A 185 -4.93 14.38 9.91
N LYS A 186 -4.58 14.92 11.08
CA LYS A 186 -5.54 15.63 11.95
C LYS A 186 -6.00 16.94 11.31
N ILE A 187 -5.10 17.69 10.69
CA ILE A 187 -5.42 18.95 9.99
C ILE A 187 -6.39 18.67 8.84
N PHE A 188 -6.08 17.73 7.94
CA PHE A 188 -6.92 17.41 6.80
C PHE A 188 -8.31 16.94 7.25
N ARG A 189 -8.39 16.06 8.24
CA ARG A 189 -9.66 15.57 8.78
C ARG A 189 -10.48 16.70 9.38
N SER A 190 -9.90 17.52 10.26
CA SER A 190 -10.58 18.59 10.96
C SER A 190 -11.08 19.68 10.01
N VAL A 191 -10.24 20.11 9.06
CA VAL A 191 -10.62 21.11 8.05
C VAL A 191 -11.78 20.58 7.19
N THR A 192 -11.69 19.32 6.73
CA THR A 192 -12.75 18.71 5.92
C THR A 192 -14.07 18.66 6.69
N GLN A 193 -14.06 18.17 7.93
CA GLN A 193 -15.27 18.11 8.76
C GLN A 193 -15.87 19.49 9.01
N GLN A 194 -15.05 20.52 9.21
CA GLN A 194 -15.53 21.89 9.39
C GLN A 194 -16.17 22.45 8.13
N MET A 195 -15.55 22.23 6.97
CA MET A 195 -16.06 22.72 5.68
C MET A 195 -17.34 22.00 5.23
N THR A 196 -17.52 20.75 5.63
CA THR A 196 -18.65 19.91 5.18
C THR A 196 -19.81 19.85 6.17
N LYS A 197 -19.73 20.55 7.31
CA LYS A 197 -20.78 20.54 8.35
C LYS A 197 -22.19 20.87 7.86
N THR A 198 -22.30 21.84 6.95
CA THR A 198 -23.58 22.36 6.44
C THR A 198 -23.79 22.05 4.96
N PHE A 199 -22.88 21.32 4.36
CA PHE A 199 -22.84 21.09 2.93
C PHE A 199 -23.03 19.59 2.65
N ASN A 200 -24.09 19.27 1.91
CA ASN A 200 -24.38 17.90 1.45
C ASN A 200 -24.42 17.88 -0.09
N PRO A 201 -23.26 17.87 -0.74
CA PRO A 201 -23.15 17.99 -2.17
C PRO A 201 -23.70 16.76 -2.89
N GLU A 202 -24.37 16.96 -4.02
CA GLU A 202 -24.85 15.90 -4.89
C GLU A 202 -23.85 15.61 -6.00
N VAL A 203 -23.51 14.35 -6.19
CA VAL A 203 -22.64 13.91 -7.30
C VAL A 203 -23.50 13.60 -8.52
N PRO A 204 -23.28 14.28 -9.66
CA PRO A 204 -24.04 14.05 -10.88
C PRO A 204 -23.99 12.61 -11.37
N ALA A 205 -25.11 12.12 -11.92
CA ALA A 205 -25.21 10.76 -12.43
C ALA A 205 -24.20 10.49 -13.57
N GLY A 206 -23.89 11.49 -14.39
CA GLY A 206 -22.87 11.40 -15.44
C GLY A 206 -21.47 11.13 -14.90
N PHE A 207 -21.09 11.75 -13.77
CA PHE A 207 -19.80 11.51 -13.13
C PHE A 207 -19.72 10.09 -12.54
N LYS A 208 -20.81 9.59 -11.97
CA LYS A 208 -20.85 8.22 -11.42
C LYS A 208 -20.58 7.17 -12.49
N GLN A 209 -20.90 7.42 -13.76
CA GLN A 209 -20.63 6.48 -14.86
C GLN A 209 -19.15 6.17 -15.04
N ILE A 210 -18.23 7.06 -14.63
CA ILE A 210 -16.78 6.85 -14.72
C ILE A 210 -16.34 5.56 -14.02
N ALA A 211 -16.96 5.23 -12.88
CA ALA A 211 -16.63 4.01 -12.14
C ALA A 211 -17.79 3.00 -12.03
N SER A 212 -19.01 3.38 -12.36
CA SER A 212 -20.19 2.51 -12.25
C SER A 212 -20.71 1.95 -13.57
N PHE A 213 -20.09 2.30 -14.69
CA PHE A 213 -20.45 1.78 -16.01
C PHE A 213 -20.33 0.24 -16.03
N LYS A 214 -21.39 -0.42 -16.52
CA LYS A 214 -21.49 -1.89 -16.53
C LYS A 214 -21.07 -2.44 -17.89
N ILE A 215 -20.17 -3.41 -17.87
CA ILE A 215 -19.77 -4.20 -19.04
C ILE A 215 -20.26 -5.64 -18.77
N GLY A 216 -21.14 -6.17 -19.62
CA GLY A 216 -21.73 -7.49 -19.40
C GLY A 216 -22.53 -7.61 -18.09
N GLY A 217 -23.18 -6.52 -17.64
CA GLY A 217 -23.92 -6.48 -16.38
C GLY A 217 -23.07 -6.30 -15.12
N GLN A 218 -21.74 -6.27 -15.24
CA GLN A 218 -20.80 -6.14 -14.12
C GLN A 218 -20.07 -4.79 -14.17
N VAL A 219 -19.81 -4.19 -13.00
CA VAL A 219 -18.99 -2.98 -12.86
C VAL A 219 -17.51 -3.38 -12.87
N ILE A 220 -16.83 -3.25 -14.01
CA ILE A 220 -15.44 -3.71 -14.20
C ILE A 220 -14.46 -2.53 -14.30
N LEU A 221 -14.89 -1.34 -14.72
CA LEU A 221 -14.02 -0.19 -14.96
C LEU A 221 -13.04 0.13 -13.83
N PRO A 222 -13.44 0.17 -12.54
CA PRO A 222 -12.51 0.44 -11.46
C PRO A 222 -11.34 -0.56 -11.42
N ILE A 223 -11.61 -1.84 -11.71
CA ILE A 223 -10.60 -2.90 -11.73
C ILE A 223 -9.61 -2.65 -12.87
N ILE A 224 -10.11 -2.26 -14.05
CA ILE A 224 -9.27 -1.94 -15.22
C ILE A 224 -8.35 -0.75 -14.87
N TYR A 225 -8.89 0.31 -14.27
CA TYR A 225 -8.10 1.46 -13.84
C TYR A 225 -7.00 1.03 -12.85
N TRP A 226 -7.33 0.19 -11.88
CA TRP A 226 -6.34 -0.29 -10.92
C TRP A 226 -5.21 -1.07 -11.60
N ILE A 227 -5.54 -1.99 -12.51
CA ILE A 227 -4.53 -2.77 -13.26
C ILE A 227 -3.63 -1.85 -14.10
N LEU A 228 -4.21 -0.85 -14.79
CA LEU A 228 -3.44 0.12 -15.56
C LEU A 228 -2.51 0.95 -14.69
N ILE A 229 -2.98 1.38 -13.51
CA ILE A 229 -2.16 2.12 -12.55
C ILE A 229 -1.04 1.23 -11.97
N VAL A 230 -1.33 -0.04 -11.65
CA VAL A 230 -0.29 -1.01 -11.24
C VAL A 230 0.79 -1.14 -12.31
N ALA A 231 0.40 -1.30 -13.57
CA ALA A 231 1.33 -1.40 -14.68
C ALA A 231 2.18 -0.12 -14.84
N LEU A 232 1.55 1.05 -14.77
CA LEU A 232 2.23 2.35 -14.82
C LEU A 232 3.23 2.50 -13.67
N MET A 233 2.80 2.23 -12.43
CA MET A 233 3.65 2.34 -11.24
C MET A 233 4.79 1.33 -11.25
N TYR A 234 4.57 0.12 -11.79
CA TYR A 234 5.62 -0.86 -12.00
C TYR A 234 6.67 -0.37 -13.00
N VAL A 235 6.25 0.24 -14.11
CA VAL A 235 7.18 0.85 -15.09
C VAL A 235 7.97 1.99 -14.46
N ILE A 236 7.30 2.90 -13.73
CA ILE A 236 7.95 4.00 -13.01
C ILE A 236 9.00 3.44 -12.03
N PHE A 237 8.66 2.42 -11.26
CA PHE A 237 9.55 1.82 -10.28
C PHE A 237 10.76 1.11 -10.90
N LYS A 238 10.54 0.29 -11.93
CA LYS A 238 11.57 -0.58 -12.51
C LYS A 238 12.41 0.09 -13.60
N LYS A 239 11.80 0.99 -14.38
CA LYS A 239 12.43 1.51 -15.61
C LYS A 239 12.96 2.93 -15.48
N THR A 240 12.56 3.72 -14.45
CA THR A 240 12.97 5.11 -14.32
C THR A 240 14.11 5.32 -13.31
N ALA A 241 14.80 6.46 -13.42
CA ALA A 241 15.77 6.91 -12.42
C ALA A 241 15.11 7.14 -11.05
N PHE A 242 13.83 7.60 -11.04
CA PHE A 242 13.08 7.87 -9.84
C PHE A 242 12.91 6.62 -8.95
N GLY A 243 12.57 5.46 -9.53
CA GLY A 243 12.48 4.21 -8.77
C GLY A 243 13.83 3.76 -8.20
N ARG A 244 14.93 3.91 -8.96
CA ARG A 244 16.28 3.60 -8.48
C ARG A 244 16.72 4.52 -7.35
N GLN A 245 16.43 5.83 -7.45
CA GLN A 245 16.70 6.82 -6.41
C GLN A 245 15.90 6.52 -5.13
N THR A 246 14.63 6.11 -5.26
CA THR A 246 13.80 5.70 -4.12
C THR A 246 14.43 4.54 -3.34
N ILE A 247 14.90 3.50 -4.04
CA ILE A 247 15.59 2.36 -3.43
C ILE A 247 16.91 2.80 -2.77
N ALA A 248 17.70 3.61 -3.46
CA ALA A 248 18.99 4.09 -2.96
C ALA A 248 18.84 4.89 -1.65
N ILE A 249 17.87 5.81 -1.59
CA ILE A 249 17.57 6.61 -0.39
C ILE A 249 17.16 5.72 0.78
N GLY A 250 16.26 4.76 0.55
CA GLY A 250 15.81 3.86 1.61
C GLY A 250 16.87 2.87 2.06
N SER A 251 17.81 2.50 1.19
CA SER A 251 18.92 1.60 1.56
C SER A 251 19.95 2.30 2.43
N ASN A 252 20.38 3.51 2.04
CA ASN A 252 21.29 4.35 2.82
C ASN A 252 21.22 5.79 2.32
N GLU A 253 20.53 6.64 3.07
CA GLU A 253 20.31 8.05 2.71
C GLU A 253 21.65 8.83 2.61
N LYS A 254 22.61 8.56 3.50
CA LYS A 254 23.92 9.22 3.48
C LYS A 254 24.72 8.85 2.22
N ALA A 255 24.75 7.57 1.88
CA ALA A 255 25.43 7.10 0.66
C ALA A 255 24.74 7.64 -0.60
N ALA A 256 23.42 7.67 -0.65
CA ALA A 256 22.65 8.25 -1.76
C ALA A 256 23.02 9.74 -1.98
N LYS A 257 23.11 10.52 -0.89
CA LYS A 257 23.53 11.93 -0.95
C LYS A 257 24.96 12.07 -1.48
N LEU A 258 25.89 11.25 -1.00
CA LEU A 258 27.30 11.25 -1.46
C LEU A 258 27.41 10.84 -2.95
N SER A 259 26.49 10.05 -3.45
CA SER A 259 26.39 9.68 -4.88
C SER A 259 25.72 10.75 -5.75
N GLY A 260 25.50 11.96 -5.23
CA GLY A 260 24.93 13.09 -5.98
C GLY A 260 23.40 13.10 -6.08
N ILE A 261 22.68 12.22 -5.38
CA ILE A 261 21.22 12.24 -5.37
C ILE A 261 20.72 13.41 -4.51
N ASN A 262 19.87 14.26 -5.07
CA ASN A 262 19.18 15.31 -4.32
C ASN A 262 18.06 14.68 -3.47
N VAL A 263 18.43 14.15 -2.30
CA VAL A 263 17.52 13.41 -1.40
C VAL A 263 16.26 14.21 -1.04
N PRO A 264 16.33 15.52 -0.64
CA PRO A 264 15.14 16.30 -0.34
C PRO A 264 14.16 16.38 -1.51
N ALA A 265 14.65 16.68 -2.71
CA ALA A 265 13.81 16.77 -3.89
C ALA A 265 13.14 15.43 -4.27
N VAL A 266 13.86 14.31 -4.10
CA VAL A 266 13.32 12.97 -4.38
C VAL A 266 12.28 12.61 -3.33
N LYS A 267 12.51 12.85 -2.04
CA LYS A 267 11.52 12.61 -0.98
C LYS A 267 10.25 13.43 -1.22
N LEU A 268 10.36 14.71 -1.55
CA LEU A 268 9.22 15.55 -1.89
C LEU A 268 8.40 14.93 -3.03
N LYS A 269 9.04 14.49 -4.11
CA LYS A 269 8.38 13.83 -5.26
C LYS A 269 7.70 12.51 -4.86
N ILE A 270 8.29 11.73 -3.94
CA ILE A 270 7.73 10.47 -3.47
C ILE A 270 6.40 10.72 -2.73
N TYR A 271 6.38 11.69 -1.81
CA TYR A 271 5.14 12.04 -1.10
C TYR A 271 4.10 12.71 -2.03
N ALA A 272 4.54 13.56 -2.96
CA ALA A 272 3.65 14.12 -3.99
C ALA A 272 3.00 13.00 -4.84
N LEU A 273 3.75 11.99 -5.23
CA LEU A 273 3.22 10.79 -5.91
C LEU A 273 2.21 10.05 -5.04
N GLY A 274 2.47 9.89 -3.73
CA GLY A 274 1.53 9.34 -2.76
C GLY A 274 0.21 10.13 -2.73
N GLY A 275 0.29 11.46 -2.74
CA GLY A 275 -0.88 12.34 -2.81
C GLY A 275 -1.65 12.21 -4.12
N ILE A 276 -0.97 12.08 -5.27
CA ILE A 276 -1.61 11.81 -6.57
C ILE A 276 -2.35 10.47 -6.54
N MET A 277 -1.74 9.41 -6.00
CA MET A 277 -2.39 8.09 -5.89
C MET A 277 -3.63 8.18 -4.98
N THR A 278 -3.56 8.95 -3.90
CA THR A 278 -4.70 9.20 -3.01
C THR A 278 -5.81 9.98 -3.74
N ALA A 279 -5.47 10.97 -4.56
CA ALA A 279 -6.43 11.71 -5.38
C ALA A 279 -7.16 10.81 -6.39
N ILE A 280 -6.44 9.95 -7.09
CA ILE A 280 -7.04 8.97 -8.01
C ILE A 280 -7.95 8.01 -7.23
N GLY A 281 -7.53 7.55 -6.05
CA GLY A 281 -8.36 6.76 -5.15
C GLY A 281 -9.66 7.48 -4.77
N ALA A 282 -9.59 8.77 -4.43
CA ALA A 282 -10.74 9.60 -4.07
C ALA A 282 -11.71 9.79 -5.26
N ILE A 283 -11.19 10.01 -6.46
CA ILE A 283 -11.99 10.14 -7.70
C ILE A 283 -12.78 8.85 -7.94
N ILE A 284 -12.13 7.69 -7.86
CA ILE A 284 -12.79 6.39 -8.06
C ILE A 284 -13.78 6.12 -6.93
N TYR A 285 -13.46 6.48 -5.68
CA TYR A 285 -14.33 6.34 -4.53
C TYR A 285 -15.65 7.12 -4.74
N ILE A 286 -15.54 8.41 -5.06
CA ILE A 286 -16.71 9.29 -5.26
C ILE A 286 -17.52 8.88 -6.48
N SER A 287 -16.87 8.59 -7.61
CA SER A 287 -17.60 8.17 -8.81
C SER A 287 -18.32 6.82 -8.65
N ARG A 288 -17.86 5.96 -7.73
CA ARG A 288 -18.52 4.68 -7.46
C ARG A 288 -19.64 4.79 -6.42
N ILE A 289 -19.41 5.48 -5.31
CA ILE A 289 -20.32 5.54 -4.17
C ILE A 289 -21.30 6.71 -4.31
N GLY A 290 -20.82 7.84 -4.83
CA GLY A 290 -21.64 9.04 -5.03
C GLY A 290 -21.94 9.83 -3.75
N SER A 291 -21.40 9.42 -2.61
CA SER A 291 -21.57 10.08 -1.31
C SER A 291 -20.37 9.78 -0.42
N MET A 292 -20.20 10.56 0.65
CA MET A 292 -19.10 10.36 1.59
C MET A 292 -19.53 10.69 3.02
N ASP A 293 -19.22 9.82 3.98
CA ASP A 293 -19.26 10.14 5.39
C ASP A 293 -17.97 10.90 5.76
N PHE A 294 -18.05 12.23 5.85
CA PHE A 294 -16.88 13.08 6.11
C PHE A 294 -16.28 12.88 7.51
N ALA A 295 -17.00 12.24 8.43
CA ALA A 295 -16.45 11.89 9.74
C ALA A 295 -15.51 10.69 9.66
N ASN A 296 -15.89 9.64 8.93
CA ASN A 296 -15.23 8.35 8.98
C ASN A 296 -14.59 7.90 7.65
N ALA A 297 -14.98 8.50 6.52
CA ALA A 297 -14.44 8.07 5.22
C ALA A 297 -12.91 8.08 5.18
N GLY A 298 -12.34 7.01 4.65
CA GLY A 298 -10.90 6.80 4.58
C GLY A 298 -10.22 6.45 5.90
N SER A 299 -10.96 6.33 7.01
CA SER A 299 -10.38 5.87 8.28
C SER A 299 -9.91 4.43 8.15
N GLY A 300 -8.65 4.17 8.55
CA GLY A 300 -8.03 2.84 8.45
C GLY A 300 -7.37 2.55 7.09
N TYR A 301 -7.57 3.36 6.05
CA TYR A 301 -6.95 3.11 4.73
C TYR A 301 -5.43 3.25 4.76
N GLU A 302 -4.89 4.09 5.64
CA GLU A 302 -3.46 4.15 5.91
C GLU A 302 -2.92 2.82 6.44
N MET A 303 -3.66 2.17 7.35
CA MET A 303 -3.27 0.87 7.89
C MET A 303 -3.42 -0.25 6.85
N ASP A 304 -4.50 -0.24 6.07
CA ASP A 304 -4.71 -1.18 4.97
C ASP A 304 -3.60 -1.06 3.91
N ALA A 305 -3.21 0.16 3.55
CA ALA A 305 -2.13 0.41 2.59
C ALA A 305 -0.78 -0.06 3.13
N ILE A 306 -0.45 0.24 4.40
CA ILE A 306 0.78 -0.23 5.04
C ILE A 306 0.79 -1.76 5.11
N ALA A 307 -0.30 -2.38 5.59
CA ALA A 307 -0.43 -3.82 5.69
C ALA A 307 -0.22 -4.50 4.33
N ALA A 308 -0.88 -3.99 3.28
CA ALA A 308 -0.76 -4.50 1.92
C ALA A 308 0.68 -4.44 1.42
N VAL A 309 1.37 -3.33 1.65
CA VAL A 309 2.77 -3.13 1.21
C VAL A 309 3.73 -4.05 1.96
N VAL A 310 3.54 -4.22 3.28
CA VAL A 310 4.39 -5.07 4.14
C VAL A 310 4.15 -6.55 3.86
N VAL A 311 2.89 -6.99 3.81
CA VAL A 311 2.52 -8.37 3.43
C VAL A 311 2.96 -8.67 1.99
N GLY A 312 2.97 -7.65 1.12
CA GLY A 312 3.53 -7.67 -0.23
C GLY A 312 5.04 -7.85 -0.31
N GLY A 313 5.75 -7.93 0.83
CA GLY A 313 7.19 -8.18 0.92
C GLY A 313 8.06 -6.94 0.82
N THR A 314 7.52 -5.75 1.00
CA THR A 314 8.29 -4.51 1.12
C THR A 314 8.82 -4.36 2.54
N SER A 315 10.11 -4.02 2.68
CA SER A 315 10.76 -3.85 3.97
C SER A 315 10.38 -2.52 4.63
N MET A 316 9.92 -2.57 5.87
CA MET A 316 9.67 -1.37 6.70
C MET A 316 10.94 -0.57 7.00
N ALA A 317 12.13 -1.20 6.94
CA ALA A 317 13.40 -0.52 7.09
C ALA A 317 13.80 0.28 5.83
N GLY A 318 13.05 0.17 4.74
CA GLY A 318 13.35 0.81 3.45
C GLY A 318 14.31 0.00 2.58
N GLY A 319 14.63 0.53 1.40
CA GLY A 319 15.61 0.00 0.46
C GLY A 319 15.21 -1.25 -0.32
N LYS A 320 14.16 -1.94 0.08
CA LYS A 320 13.68 -3.17 -0.57
C LYS A 320 12.17 -3.16 -0.69
N GLY A 321 11.65 -3.49 -1.85
CA GLY A 321 10.20 -3.59 -2.07
C GLY A 321 9.84 -3.84 -3.52
N ASN A 322 8.53 -4.07 -3.75
CA ASN A 322 8.00 -4.36 -5.08
C ASN A 322 6.56 -3.86 -5.21
N VAL A 323 6.32 -3.05 -6.23
CA VAL A 323 4.98 -2.51 -6.57
C VAL A 323 3.97 -3.63 -6.83
N PHE A 324 4.38 -4.69 -7.55
CA PHE A 324 3.51 -5.83 -7.79
C PHE A 324 3.23 -6.63 -6.50
N GLY A 325 4.22 -6.68 -5.60
CA GLY A 325 4.01 -7.23 -4.24
C GLY A 325 2.94 -6.46 -3.46
N ALA A 326 2.97 -5.13 -3.49
CA ALA A 326 1.94 -4.31 -2.83
C ALA A 326 0.53 -4.56 -3.40
N PHE A 327 0.41 -4.75 -4.72
CA PHE A 327 -0.86 -5.14 -5.37
C PHE A 327 -1.37 -6.49 -4.84
N ILE A 328 -0.51 -7.53 -4.81
CA ILE A 328 -0.87 -8.85 -4.28
C ILE A 328 -1.22 -8.76 -2.79
N GLY A 329 -0.44 -8.00 -2.01
CA GLY A 329 -0.71 -7.76 -0.60
C GLY A 329 -2.09 -7.15 -0.36
N MET A 330 -2.52 -6.21 -1.20
CA MET A 330 -3.86 -5.65 -1.12
C MET A 330 -4.96 -6.67 -1.44
N LEU A 331 -4.70 -7.59 -2.37
CA LEU A 331 -5.61 -8.71 -2.61
C LEU A 331 -5.72 -9.64 -1.39
N ILE A 332 -4.60 -9.92 -0.71
CA ILE A 332 -4.59 -10.73 0.53
C ILE A 332 -5.45 -10.05 1.61
N ILE A 333 -5.26 -8.74 1.85
CA ILE A 333 -6.07 -7.98 2.81
C ILE A 333 -7.56 -8.00 2.41
N GLY A 334 -7.86 -7.83 1.12
CA GLY A 334 -9.22 -7.89 0.60
C GLY A 334 -9.89 -9.26 0.78
N VAL A 335 -9.16 -10.35 0.51
CA VAL A 335 -9.65 -11.72 0.74
C VAL A 335 -9.88 -11.97 2.22
N MET A 336 -8.96 -11.54 3.08
CA MET A 336 -9.09 -11.65 4.54
C MET A 336 -10.34 -10.93 5.04
N ASN A 337 -10.56 -9.67 4.64
CA ASN A 337 -11.75 -8.91 5.00
C ASN A 337 -13.04 -9.63 4.53
N ASN A 338 -13.01 -10.21 3.33
CA ASN A 338 -14.14 -10.99 2.81
C ASN A 338 -14.41 -12.25 3.63
N ILE A 339 -13.37 -12.99 4.02
CA ILE A 339 -13.49 -14.17 4.90
C ILE A 339 -14.11 -13.77 6.24
N LEU A 340 -13.56 -12.75 6.90
CA LEU A 340 -14.04 -12.29 8.21
C LEU A 340 -15.50 -11.85 8.15
N ASN A 341 -15.90 -11.12 7.11
CA ASN A 341 -17.31 -10.74 6.90
C ASN A 341 -18.21 -11.94 6.63
N THR A 342 -17.72 -12.94 5.88
CA THR A 342 -18.49 -14.15 5.56
C THR A 342 -18.79 -15.00 6.80
N ILE A 343 -17.85 -15.05 7.76
CA ILE A 343 -18.05 -15.75 9.05
C ILE A 343 -18.76 -14.89 10.10
N GLY A 344 -19.17 -13.66 9.75
CA GLY A 344 -19.94 -12.77 10.63
C GLY A 344 -19.13 -12.03 11.69
N VAL A 345 -17.81 -11.88 11.51
CA VAL A 345 -16.97 -11.10 12.43
C VAL A 345 -17.36 -9.62 12.34
N PRO A 346 -17.66 -8.95 13.46
CA PRO A 346 -17.95 -7.52 13.46
C PRO A 346 -16.80 -6.69 12.91
N THR A 347 -17.13 -5.60 12.19
CA THR A 347 -16.15 -4.77 11.46
C THR A 347 -15.02 -4.23 12.36
N PHE A 348 -15.34 -3.87 13.61
CA PHE A 348 -14.35 -3.38 14.58
C PHE A 348 -13.33 -4.47 15.00
N LEU A 349 -13.71 -5.76 15.02
CA LEU A 349 -12.77 -6.85 15.27
C LEU A 349 -11.91 -7.15 14.03
N CYS A 350 -12.40 -6.87 12.83
CA CYS A 350 -11.59 -6.98 11.61
C CYS A 350 -10.37 -6.05 11.68
N GLU A 351 -10.50 -4.85 12.26
CA GLU A 351 -9.37 -3.93 12.45
C GLU A 351 -8.32 -4.51 13.44
N ALA A 352 -8.75 -5.19 14.49
CA ALA A 352 -7.84 -5.88 15.42
C ALA A 352 -7.05 -7.00 14.71
N VAL A 353 -7.70 -7.79 13.85
CA VAL A 353 -7.05 -8.84 13.06
C VAL A 353 -6.01 -8.24 12.10
N LYS A 354 -6.33 -7.13 11.42
CA LYS A 354 -5.36 -6.41 10.58
C LYS A 354 -4.13 -5.97 11.37
N GLY A 355 -4.33 -5.38 12.55
CA GLY A 355 -3.25 -4.97 13.45
C GLY A 355 -2.33 -6.14 13.81
N LEU A 356 -2.88 -7.29 14.16
CA LEU A 356 -2.11 -8.50 14.44
C LEU A 356 -1.30 -8.96 13.22
N ILE A 357 -1.88 -8.95 12.02
CA ILE A 357 -1.17 -9.34 10.80
C ILE A 357 0.02 -8.43 10.53
N ILE A 358 -0.12 -7.12 10.71
CA ILE A 358 0.98 -6.15 10.54
C ILE A 358 2.11 -6.49 11.53
N ILE A 359 1.77 -6.70 12.81
CA ILE A 359 2.75 -7.06 13.84
C ILE A 359 3.50 -8.34 13.46
N PHE A 360 2.79 -9.41 13.09
CA PHE A 360 3.41 -10.67 12.69
C PHE A 360 4.28 -10.52 11.43
N ALA A 361 3.82 -9.80 10.43
CA ALA A 361 4.57 -9.57 9.19
C ALA A 361 5.89 -8.84 9.46
N VAL A 362 5.88 -7.81 10.32
CA VAL A 362 7.09 -7.06 10.71
C VAL A 362 8.04 -7.92 11.56
N LEU A 363 7.52 -8.72 12.48
CA LEU A 363 8.34 -9.64 13.30
C LEU A 363 9.05 -10.69 12.45
N LEU A 364 8.37 -11.25 11.44
CA LEU A 364 8.98 -12.21 10.51
C LEU A 364 10.07 -11.54 9.67
N GLN A 365 9.86 -10.32 9.17
CA GLN A 365 10.89 -9.57 8.42
C GLN A 365 12.15 -9.30 9.25
N LYS A 366 12.01 -9.01 10.56
CA LYS A 366 13.15 -8.78 11.45
C LYS A 366 14.02 -10.02 11.63
N LYS A 367 13.43 -11.22 11.61
CA LYS A 367 14.16 -12.49 11.75
C LYS A 367 15.04 -12.80 10.53
N ASP A 368 14.62 -12.36 9.33
CA ASP A 368 15.38 -12.60 8.08
C ASP A 368 16.52 -11.58 7.87
N SER A 369 16.60 -10.51 8.69
CA SER A 369 17.63 -9.48 8.62
C SER A 369 18.79 -9.68 9.61
N ASN A 370 18.68 -10.64 10.53
CA ASN A 370 19.71 -11.09 11.46
C ASN A 370 20.28 -12.45 11.03
#